data_a1ba92411c0d4b2fa61af86f24216b6d
#
_entry.id   a1ba92411c0d4b2fa61af86f24216b6d
#
_cell.length_a   1.000
_cell.length_b   1.000
_cell.length_c   1.000
_cell.angle_alpha   90.00
_cell.angle_beta   90.00
_cell.angle_gamma   90.00
#
_symmetry.space_group_name_H-M   'P 1'
#
loop_
_entity.id
_entity.type
_entity.pdbx_description
1 polymer ?
#
loop_
_entity_poly.entity_id
_entity_poly.type
_entity_poly.pdbx_seq_one_letter_code
_entity_poly.pdbx_strand_id
1 'polypeptide(L)'
;MNDDFKLSDDPAVSAFGLDEDLRRGRREFLKGLTAVTGATGLFGYDIRLAAAEPPPETTRIRIVQDPSVCMAPQFLAEELLRLEGFSQIEYVKGTMDPGRVLAEGKADFTMDAAPTLIPVLDSGGPIVVLAGIHGGCYELFGNERVRSFRDLKGKRISVSALGGGEHIYVASMLMYVGMDPRKDITWVEGKTGDGAMRLFAEGKADAFLAFPPQPQVLRAGKIGHVIINTALDKPWSEHFCCMFAGHREFVGKYPVATKRVLRAILKATDICASDPERAARYMMQKEYERNYNIAIEVVKEVSYHAWRTFDPDNTLRFYALRMHEVGMIKTAPQKLLAQGTNWRYLNELKRELKV
;
A
#
# COMPACT_ATOMS: atom_id res chain seq x y z
N MET A 1 -40.25 22.10 26.26
CA MET A 1 -39.50 21.44 27.34
C MET A 1 -38.11 21.19 26.75
N ASN A 2 -37.26 22.16 27.09
CA ASN A 2 -35.83 22.14 26.71
C ASN A 2 -35.11 21.28 27.75
N ASP A 3 -34.35 20.32 27.30
CA ASP A 3 -33.29 19.72 28.12
C ASP A 3 -31.96 19.93 27.39
N ASP A 4 -31.23 20.90 27.97
CA ASP A 4 -29.83 21.19 27.64
C ASP A 4 -28.95 20.04 28.11
N PHE A 5 -28.38 19.28 27.17
CA PHE A 5 -27.31 18.32 27.47
C PHE A 5 -25.97 19.07 27.52
N LYS A 6 -25.54 19.44 28.70
CA LYS A 6 -24.20 19.95 28.98
C LYS A 6 -23.18 18.84 28.70
N LEU A 7 -22.30 19.06 27.75
CA LEU A 7 -21.06 18.29 27.56
C LEU A 7 -20.17 18.60 28.77
N SER A 8 -19.83 17.58 29.56
CA SER A 8 -18.83 17.62 30.59
C SER A 8 -17.44 17.75 29.94
N ASP A 9 -16.71 18.78 30.36
CA ASP A 9 -15.28 18.94 30.09
C ASP A 9 -14.50 17.79 30.76
N ASP A 10 -14.16 16.76 29.99
CA ASP A 10 -13.24 15.71 30.43
C ASP A 10 -11.82 16.10 29.98
N PRO A 11 -10.88 16.38 30.90
CA PRO A 11 -9.53 16.80 30.55
C PRO A 11 -8.61 15.68 30.04
N ALA A 12 -9.16 14.50 29.68
CA ALA A 12 -8.38 13.34 29.20
C ALA A 12 -8.12 13.30 27.68
N VAL A 13 -8.49 14.33 26.91
CA VAL A 13 -8.20 14.43 25.47
C VAL A 13 -7.09 15.46 25.21
N SER A 14 -6.03 15.42 25.98
CA SER A 14 -4.75 16.00 25.58
C SER A 14 -4.01 14.94 24.78
N ALA A 15 -4.21 14.99 23.48
CA ALA A 15 -3.62 14.09 22.53
C ALA A 15 -2.09 14.22 22.56
N PHE A 16 -1.45 13.05 22.61
CA PHE A 16 -0.06 12.81 22.23
C PHE A 16 1.03 13.47 23.09
N GLY A 17 1.49 12.74 24.11
CA GLY A 17 2.74 12.98 24.83
C GLY A 17 4.02 12.96 23.98
N LEU A 18 3.92 12.99 22.67
CA LEU A 18 5.01 13.09 21.70
C LEU A 18 5.62 14.49 21.61
N ASP A 19 4.88 15.55 21.92
CA ASP A 19 5.37 16.93 21.75
C ASP A 19 6.34 17.33 22.87
N GLU A 20 6.15 16.86 24.11
CA GLU A 20 7.07 17.15 25.22
C GLU A 20 8.37 16.34 25.14
N ASP A 21 8.31 15.06 24.78
CA ASP A 21 9.50 14.24 24.64
C ASP A 21 10.35 14.63 23.43
N LEU A 22 9.73 15.04 22.32
CA LEU A 22 10.43 15.56 21.14
C LEU A 22 11.08 16.94 21.42
N ARG A 23 10.41 17.81 22.18
CA ARG A 23 10.96 19.11 22.58
C ARG A 23 12.10 18.96 23.59
N ARG A 24 12.01 18.00 24.49
CA ARG A 24 13.06 17.67 25.46
C ARG A 24 14.29 17.11 24.78
N GLY A 25 14.10 16.14 23.87
CA GLY A 25 15.19 15.58 23.06
C GLY A 25 15.91 16.61 22.20
N ARG A 26 15.16 17.55 21.60
CA ARG A 26 15.72 18.64 20.77
C ARG A 26 16.52 19.65 21.61
N ARG A 27 16.07 19.96 22.81
CA ARG A 27 16.74 20.90 23.74
C ARG A 27 18.02 20.31 24.34
N GLU A 28 18.02 19.03 24.67
CA GLU A 28 19.20 18.29 25.14
C GLU A 28 20.22 18.08 24.00
N PHE A 29 19.74 17.80 22.78
CA PHE A 29 20.60 17.72 21.59
C PHE A 29 21.29 19.04 21.27
N LEU A 30 20.58 20.17 21.36
CA LEU A 30 21.15 21.50 21.12
C LEU A 30 22.13 21.93 22.24
N LYS A 31 21.92 21.52 23.49
CA LYS A 31 22.87 21.74 24.60
C LYS A 31 24.13 20.88 24.42
N GLY A 32 24.04 19.68 23.85
CA GLY A 32 25.17 18.82 23.50
C GLY A 32 26.04 19.42 22.40
N LEU A 33 25.46 20.12 21.42
CA LEU A 33 26.22 20.73 20.33
C LEU A 33 27.11 21.92 20.77
N THR A 34 26.67 22.66 21.81
CA THR A 34 27.44 23.81 22.32
C THR A 34 28.60 23.40 23.22
N ALA A 35 28.60 22.16 23.73
CA ALA A 35 29.71 21.65 24.56
C ALA A 35 30.90 21.08 23.76
N VAL A 36 30.69 20.77 22.46
CA VAL A 36 31.72 20.12 21.61
C VAL A 36 32.68 21.12 20.93
N THR A 37 32.35 22.42 20.89
CA THR A 37 33.19 23.44 20.25
C THR A 37 34.43 23.87 21.06
N GLY A 38 34.62 23.33 22.27
CA GLY A 38 35.73 23.70 23.15
C GLY A 38 36.87 22.68 23.28
N ALA A 39 36.79 21.48 22.70
CA ALA A 39 37.74 20.39 22.97
C ALA A 39 38.46 19.82 21.72
N THR A 40 38.47 20.53 20.59
CA THR A 40 39.09 20.04 19.34
C THR A 40 40.57 20.38 19.20
N GLY A 41 41.38 20.10 20.22
CA GLY A 41 42.81 20.42 20.18
C GLY A 41 43.77 19.26 20.35
N LEU A 42 43.37 18.04 20.73
CA LEU A 42 44.35 17.05 21.18
C LEU A 42 44.18 15.58 20.76
N PHE A 43 43.09 15.22 20.08
CA PHE A 43 42.99 13.86 19.54
C PHE A 43 42.39 13.94 18.14
N GLY A 44 43.21 13.56 17.12
CA GLY A 44 42.80 13.53 15.71
C GLY A 44 41.72 12.47 15.41
N TYR A 45 40.56 12.60 16.05
CA TYR A 45 39.37 11.89 15.64
C TYR A 45 38.69 12.72 14.57
N ASP A 46 38.69 12.24 13.33
CA ASP A 46 37.82 12.71 12.26
C ASP A 46 36.36 12.49 12.70
N ILE A 47 35.82 13.43 13.48
CA ILE A 47 34.36 13.49 13.72
C ILE A 47 33.76 13.93 12.39
N ARG A 48 33.47 12.98 11.51
CA ARG A 48 32.57 13.19 10.41
C ARG A 48 31.21 13.49 11.04
N LEU A 49 30.94 14.78 11.26
CA LEU A 49 29.58 15.25 11.51
C LEU A 49 28.75 14.69 10.36
N ALA A 50 27.90 13.71 10.66
CA ALA A 50 26.95 13.22 9.67
C ALA A 50 26.18 14.45 9.21
N ALA A 51 26.41 14.89 7.98
CA ALA A 51 25.75 16.05 7.43
C ALA A 51 24.25 15.77 7.53
N ALA A 52 23.53 16.65 8.22
CA ALA A 52 22.08 16.53 8.35
C ALA A 52 21.50 16.46 6.93
N GLU A 53 20.62 15.51 6.71
CA GLU A 53 19.95 15.35 5.42
C GLU A 53 19.30 16.68 5.02
N PRO A 54 19.52 17.18 3.79
CA PRO A 54 18.96 18.46 3.37
C PRO A 54 17.41 18.46 3.44
N PRO A 55 16.78 19.64 3.59
CA PRO A 55 15.32 19.72 3.54
C PRO A 55 14.79 19.21 2.19
N PRO A 56 13.53 18.76 2.12
CA PRO A 56 12.94 18.33 0.86
C PRO A 56 12.87 19.51 -0.12
N GLU A 57 13.09 19.24 -1.40
CA GLU A 57 13.09 20.25 -2.46
C GLU A 57 11.70 20.85 -2.69
N THR A 58 10.66 20.19 -2.21
CA THR A 58 9.28 20.65 -2.22
C THR A 58 8.59 20.30 -0.90
N THR A 59 7.69 21.17 -0.44
CA THR A 59 6.87 20.94 0.76
C THR A 59 5.47 20.45 0.40
N ARG A 60 5.14 20.33 -0.89
CA ARG A 60 3.85 19.84 -1.40
C ARG A 60 4.02 18.46 -1.99
N ILE A 61 3.09 17.57 -1.64
CA ILE A 61 2.94 16.23 -2.22
C ILE A 61 1.47 15.88 -2.42
N ARG A 62 1.21 15.09 -3.47
CA ARG A 62 -0.11 14.55 -3.80
C ARG A 62 -0.02 13.02 -3.79
N ILE A 63 -0.88 12.37 -3.03
CA ILE A 63 -0.92 10.90 -2.91
C ILE A 63 -2.30 10.43 -3.36
N VAL A 64 -2.37 9.41 -4.20
CA VAL A 64 -3.66 8.82 -4.60
C VAL A 64 -4.33 8.21 -3.38
N GLN A 65 -5.57 8.58 -3.14
CA GLN A 65 -6.39 8.02 -2.08
C GLN A 65 -7.13 6.78 -2.59
N ASP A 66 -6.74 5.61 -2.11
CA ASP A 66 -7.52 4.38 -2.20
C ASP A 66 -8.14 4.12 -0.81
N PRO A 67 -9.48 4.02 -0.70
CA PRO A 67 -10.16 3.87 0.59
C PRO A 67 -10.01 2.48 1.23
N SER A 68 -9.26 1.57 0.63
CA SER A 68 -9.06 0.24 1.20
C SER A 68 -8.32 0.29 2.53
N VAL A 69 -8.79 -0.48 3.53
CA VAL A 69 -8.19 -0.51 4.88
C VAL A 69 -6.74 -1.01 4.87
N CYS A 70 -6.36 -1.87 3.94
CA CYS A 70 -4.97 -2.33 3.81
C CYS A 70 -4.00 -1.20 3.39
N MET A 71 -4.52 -0.08 2.89
CA MET A 71 -3.77 1.12 2.57
C MET A 71 -3.50 2.03 3.79
N ALA A 72 -3.82 1.56 5.00
CA ALA A 72 -3.60 2.31 6.25
C ALA A 72 -2.23 3.01 6.35
N PRO A 73 -1.09 2.44 5.91
CA PRO A 73 0.20 3.12 5.98
C PRO A 73 0.23 4.49 5.30
N GLN A 74 -0.41 4.67 4.15
CA GLN A 74 -0.39 5.97 3.46
C GLN A 74 -1.15 7.06 4.23
N PHE A 75 -2.17 6.69 5.00
CA PHE A 75 -2.94 7.63 5.80
C PHE A 75 -2.26 7.93 7.14
N LEU A 76 -1.75 6.89 7.81
CA LEU A 76 -0.98 7.07 9.04
C LEU A 76 0.31 7.86 8.81
N ALA A 77 0.84 7.87 7.59
CA ALA A 77 2.02 8.63 7.23
C ALA A 77 1.79 10.15 7.29
N GLU A 78 0.58 10.67 7.38
CA GLU A 78 0.33 12.13 7.32
C GLU A 78 1.14 12.91 8.36
N GLU A 79 1.14 12.48 9.62
CA GLU A 79 1.92 13.12 10.69
C GLU A 79 3.42 12.97 10.46
N LEU A 80 3.86 11.79 10.02
CA LEU A 80 5.26 11.51 9.71
C LEU A 80 5.75 12.35 8.52
N LEU A 81 4.91 12.54 7.50
CA LEU A 81 5.20 13.40 6.37
C LEU A 81 5.40 14.86 6.80
N ARG A 82 4.59 15.35 7.76
CA ARG A 82 4.78 16.69 8.32
C ARG A 82 6.14 16.82 9.04
N LEU A 83 6.55 15.78 9.78
CA LEU A 83 7.86 15.71 10.42
C LEU A 83 9.01 15.65 9.40
N GLU A 84 8.78 15.06 8.24
CA GLU A 84 9.74 15.01 7.14
C GLU A 84 9.82 16.34 6.34
N GLY A 85 9.00 17.34 6.67
CA GLY A 85 9.05 18.69 6.10
C GLY A 85 7.96 19.01 5.08
N PHE A 86 6.94 18.18 4.94
CA PHE A 86 5.82 18.44 4.03
C PHE A 86 4.70 19.20 4.75
N SER A 87 4.39 20.42 4.29
CA SER A 87 3.31 21.24 4.84
C SER A 87 2.00 21.13 4.07
N GLN A 88 2.06 20.71 2.80
CA GLN A 88 0.91 20.54 1.92
C GLN A 88 0.83 19.08 1.45
N ILE A 89 -0.04 18.32 2.10
CA ILE A 89 -0.28 16.90 1.81
C ILE A 89 -1.71 16.81 1.27
N GLU A 90 -1.82 16.43 0.00
CA GLU A 90 -3.11 16.34 -0.69
C GLU A 90 -3.39 14.86 -1.02
N TYR A 91 -4.57 14.38 -0.59
CA TYR A 91 -5.07 13.07 -1.01
C TYR A 91 -5.99 13.24 -2.22
N VAL A 92 -5.52 12.77 -3.37
CA VAL A 92 -6.26 12.82 -4.62
C VAL A 92 -7.18 11.60 -4.69
N LYS A 93 -8.48 11.81 -4.82
CA LYS A 93 -9.43 10.70 -4.94
C LYS A 93 -9.02 9.80 -6.10
N GLY A 94 -8.73 8.55 -5.76
CA GLY A 94 -8.43 7.51 -6.72
C GLY A 94 -9.67 7.07 -7.50
N THR A 95 -9.40 6.47 -8.64
CA THR A 95 -10.34 5.64 -9.38
C THR A 95 -10.05 4.17 -9.05
N MET A 96 -10.72 3.23 -9.73
CA MET A 96 -10.42 1.80 -9.66
C MET A 96 -9.03 1.41 -10.21
N ASP A 97 -8.22 2.39 -10.63
CA ASP A 97 -6.88 2.23 -11.20
C ASP A 97 -5.94 3.34 -10.69
N PRO A 98 -5.46 3.22 -9.44
CA PRO A 98 -4.57 4.21 -8.82
C PRO A 98 -3.27 4.44 -9.61
N GLY A 99 -2.70 3.39 -10.20
CA GLY A 99 -1.49 3.48 -11.03
C GLY A 99 -1.69 4.34 -12.27
N ARG A 100 -2.88 4.31 -12.87
CA ARG A 100 -3.22 5.18 -14.01
C ARG A 100 -3.37 6.64 -13.59
N VAL A 101 -4.02 6.90 -12.45
CA VAL A 101 -4.13 8.27 -11.89
C VAL A 101 -2.74 8.88 -11.67
N LEU A 102 -1.79 8.06 -11.17
CA LEU A 102 -0.40 8.45 -11.04
C LEU A 102 0.25 8.72 -12.41
N ALA A 103 0.07 7.81 -13.38
CA ALA A 103 0.67 7.95 -14.72
C ALA A 103 0.16 9.19 -15.47
N GLU A 104 -1.07 9.62 -15.21
CA GLU A 104 -1.66 10.85 -15.76
C GLU A 104 -1.11 12.13 -15.09
N GLY A 105 -0.20 12.03 -14.12
CA GLY A 105 0.38 13.17 -13.40
C GLY A 105 -0.58 13.89 -12.44
N LYS A 106 -1.71 13.26 -12.12
CA LYS A 106 -2.69 13.82 -11.17
C LYS A 106 -2.22 13.73 -9.73
N ALA A 107 -1.31 12.80 -9.45
CA ALA A 107 -0.66 12.61 -8.15
C ALA A 107 0.85 12.43 -8.32
N ASP A 108 1.58 12.50 -7.21
CA ASP A 108 3.04 12.31 -7.17
C ASP A 108 3.41 10.90 -6.72
N PHE A 109 2.55 10.29 -5.90
CA PHE A 109 2.73 8.93 -5.37
C PHE A 109 1.41 8.16 -5.29
N THR A 110 1.54 6.83 -5.28
CA THR A 110 0.43 5.90 -5.01
C THR A 110 0.91 4.64 -4.31
N MET A 111 0.01 4.00 -3.56
CA MET A 111 0.07 2.57 -3.28
C MET A 111 -0.90 1.87 -4.21
N ASP A 112 -0.49 0.74 -4.79
CA ASP A 112 -1.34 -0.05 -5.67
C ASP A 112 -0.90 -1.52 -5.65
N ALA A 113 -1.78 -2.42 -6.09
CA ALA A 113 -1.46 -3.83 -6.17
C ALA A 113 -0.29 -4.07 -7.16
N ALA A 114 0.63 -4.96 -6.81
CA ALA A 114 1.80 -5.24 -7.64
C ALA A 114 1.46 -5.61 -9.10
N PRO A 115 0.47 -6.50 -9.37
CA PRO A 115 0.14 -6.86 -10.74
C PRO A 115 -0.51 -5.71 -11.54
N THR A 116 -1.17 -4.74 -10.90
CA THR A 116 -1.85 -3.63 -11.58
C THR A 116 -0.88 -2.57 -12.10
N LEU A 117 0.28 -2.42 -11.47
CA LEU A 117 1.33 -1.50 -11.91
C LEU A 117 2.02 -1.96 -13.22
N ILE A 118 2.03 -3.27 -13.48
CA ILE A 118 2.76 -3.86 -14.60
C ILE A 118 2.22 -3.40 -15.97
N PRO A 119 0.91 -3.44 -16.26
CA PRO A 119 0.38 -2.93 -17.52
C PRO A 119 0.58 -1.43 -17.70
N VAL A 120 0.60 -0.65 -16.61
CA VAL A 120 0.90 0.78 -16.66
C VAL A 120 2.34 1.02 -17.10
N LEU A 121 3.28 0.24 -16.56
CA LEU A 121 4.69 0.27 -16.99
C LEU A 121 4.85 -0.19 -18.44
N ASP A 122 4.16 -1.28 -18.84
CA ASP A 122 4.22 -1.82 -20.21
C ASP A 122 3.73 -0.85 -21.27
N SER A 123 2.69 -0.07 -20.94
CA SER A 123 2.17 1.00 -21.81
C SER A 123 3.06 2.26 -21.87
N GLY A 124 4.19 2.27 -21.17
CA GLY A 124 5.09 3.42 -21.11
C GLY A 124 4.65 4.51 -20.13
N GLY A 125 3.75 4.20 -19.20
CA GLY A 125 3.31 5.13 -18.17
C GLY A 125 4.52 5.70 -17.40
N PRO A 126 4.57 7.02 -17.14
CA PRO A 126 5.69 7.69 -16.50
C PRO A 126 5.71 7.48 -14.97
N ILE A 127 5.66 6.21 -14.55
CA ILE A 127 5.73 5.81 -13.15
C ILE A 127 7.02 5.05 -12.86
N VAL A 128 7.40 4.97 -11.59
CA VAL A 128 8.51 4.16 -11.12
C VAL A 128 8.14 3.54 -9.78
N VAL A 129 8.31 2.23 -9.65
CA VAL A 129 8.06 1.50 -8.39
C VAL A 129 9.27 1.67 -7.47
N LEU A 130 9.04 2.03 -6.21
CA LEU A 130 10.04 2.44 -5.25
C LEU A 130 10.22 1.44 -4.10
N ALA A 131 9.14 0.74 -3.69
CA ALA A 131 9.18 -0.23 -2.60
C ALA A 131 7.98 -1.17 -2.66
N GLY A 132 8.11 -2.35 -2.06
CA GLY A 132 6.97 -3.14 -1.61
C GLY A 132 6.55 -2.71 -0.21
N ILE A 133 5.26 -2.77 0.10
CA ILE A 133 4.72 -2.28 1.37
C ILE A 133 4.22 -3.41 2.25
N HIS A 134 3.31 -4.24 1.74
CA HIS A 134 2.77 -5.35 2.52
C HIS A 134 2.53 -6.59 1.66
N GLY A 135 2.52 -7.75 2.32
CA GLY A 135 2.15 -9.02 1.73
C GLY A 135 0.67 -9.12 1.41
N GLY A 136 0.20 -10.32 1.10
CA GLY A 136 -1.16 -10.58 0.63
C GLY A 136 -2.27 -10.00 1.49
N CYS A 137 -3.34 -9.59 0.84
CA CYS A 137 -4.56 -9.10 1.49
C CYS A 137 -5.83 -9.45 0.70
N TYR A 138 -5.69 -10.10 -0.44
CA TYR A 138 -6.83 -10.52 -1.25
C TYR A 138 -7.28 -11.95 -0.89
N GLU A 139 -8.58 -12.17 -0.95
CA GLU A 139 -9.17 -13.50 -0.84
C GLU A 139 -10.05 -13.79 -2.05
N LEU A 140 -9.83 -14.91 -2.71
CA LEU A 140 -10.71 -15.38 -3.78
C LEU A 140 -11.81 -16.24 -3.17
N PHE A 141 -13.04 -15.78 -3.30
CA PHE A 141 -14.23 -16.49 -2.84
C PHE A 141 -14.85 -17.32 -3.96
N GLY A 142 -15.34 -18.50 -3.61
CA GLY A 142 -16.16 -19.36 -4.46
C GLY A 142 -17.52 -19.62 -3.84
N ASN A 143 -18.53 -19.87 -4.69
CA ASN A 143 -19.80 -20.42 -4.25
C ASN A 143 -19.71 -21.96 -4.15
N GLU A 144 -20.82 -22.65 -3.83
CA GLU A 144 -20.85 -24.10 -3.67
C GLU A 144 -20.34 -24.91 -4.89
N ARG A 145 -20.30 -24.30 -6.07
CA ARG A 145 -19.84 -24.92 -7.33
C ARG A 145 -18.36 -24.72 -7.62
N VAL A 146 -17.67 -23.91 -6.81
CA VAL A 146 -16.25 -23.58 -6.98
C VAL A 146 -15.56 -23.78 -5.66
N ARG A 147 -14.90 -24.94 -5.47
CA ARG A 147 -14.21 -25.31 -4.24
C ARG A 147 -12.68 -25.26 -4.35
N SER A 148 -12.20 -25.13 -5.57
CA SER A 148 -10.77 -25.04 -5.88
C SER A 148 -10.53 -24.14 -7.09
N PHE A 149 -9.28 -23.76 -7.29
CA PHE A 149 -8.89 -23.00 -8.48
C PHE A 149 -9.26 -23.69 -9.79
N ARG A 150 -9.18 -25.03 -9.85
CA ARG A 150 -9.51 -25.83 -11.05
C ARG A 150 -10.96 -25.71 -11.45
N ASP A 151 -11.84 -25.52 -10.48
CA ASP A 151 -13.30 -25.42 -10.71
C ASP A 151 -13.70 -24.10 -11.36
N LEU A 152 -12.78 -23.11 -11.44
CA LEU A 152 -13.03 -21.82 -12.07
C LEU A 152 -13.22 -21.92 -13.59
N LYS A 153 -12.71 -22.98 -14.21
CA LYS A 153 -12.82 -23.15 -15.67
C LYS A 153 -14.28 -23.21 -16.11
N GLY A 154 -14.67 -22.33 -17.03
CA GLY A 154 -16.04 -22.18 -17.51
C GLY A 154 -16.98 -21.47 -16.54
N LYS A 155 -16.47 -20.89 -15.45
CA LYS A 155 -17.29 -20.19 -14.46
C LYS A 155 -17.32 -18.68 -14.69
N ARG A 156 -18.26 -18.04 -14.00
CA ARG A 156 -18.45 -16.59 -13.99
C ARG A 156 -17.66 -16.00 -12.82
N ILE A 157 -16.79 -15.05 -13.10
CA ILE A 157 -16.06 -14.29 -12.06
C ILE A 157 -16.51 -12.84 -12.15
N SER A 158 -16.99 -12.28 -11.03
CA SER A 158 -17.35 -10.87 -10.96
C SER A 158 -16.13 -9.99 -10.69
N VAL A 159 -16.07 -8.87 -11.41
CA VAL A 159 -15.06 -7.82 -11.29
C VAL A 159 -15.73 -6.46 -11.36
N SER A 160 -15.07 -5.41 -10.87
CA SER A 160 -15.59 -4.04 -11.03
C SER A 160 -15.66 -3.62 -12.49
N ALA A 161 -14.59 -3.85 -13.24
CA ALA A 161 -14.50 -3.59 -14.67
C ALA A 161 -13.41 -4.47 -15.31
N LEU A 162 -13.57 -4.79 -16.60
CA LEU A 162 -12.52 -5.42 -17.39
C LEU A 162 -11.32 -4.47 -17.51
N GLY A 163 -10.11 -4.98 -17.27
CA GLY A 163 -8.88 -4.18 -17.24
C GLY A 163 -8.67 -3.42 -15.92
N GLY A 164 -9.61 -3.49 -14.99
CA GLY A 164 -9.43 -2.94 -13.64
C GLY A 164 -8.58 -3.84 -12.73
N GLY A 165 -8.27 -3.35 -11.52
CA GLY A 165 -7.34 -3.99 -10.59
C GLY A 165 -7.68 -5.44 -10.25
N GLU A 166 -8.93 -5.73 -9.84
CA GLU A 166 -9.34 -7.09 -9.49
C GLU A 166 -9.28 -8.04 -10.70
N HIS A 167 -9.68 -7.54 -11.89
CA HIS A 167 -9.58 -8.32 -13.13
C HIS A 167 -8.14 -8.70 -13.44
N ILE A 168 -7.22 -7.73 -13.41
CA ILE A 168 -5.80 -7.96 -13.69
C ILE A 168 -5.21 -8.92 -12.66
N TYR A 169 -5.56 -8.73 -11.37
CA TYR A 169 -5.03 -9.56 -10.30
C TYR A 169 -5.48 -11.02 -10.44
N VAL A 170 -6.79 -11.28 -10.53
CA VAL A 170 -7.29 -12.65 -10.66
C VAL A 170 -6.88 -13.29 -11.99
N ALA A 171 -6.80 -12.51 -13.09
CA ALA A 171 -6.27 -13.00 -14.35
C ALA A 171 -4.82 -13.48 -14.20
N SER A 172 -3.97 -12.75 -13.46
CA SER A 172 -2.60 -13.18 -13.17
C SER A 172 -2.53 -14.49 -12.40
N MET A 173 -3.48 -14.71 -11.46
CA MET A 173 -3.58 -15.95 -10.70
C MET A 173 -4.02 -17.12 -11.60
N LEU A 174 -5.01 -16.91 -12.48
CA LEU A 174 -5.46 -17.91 -13.47
C LEU A 174 -4.32 -18.34 -14.41
N MET A 175 -3.56 -17.37 -14.90
CA MET A 175 -2.41 -17.64 -15.75
C MET A 175 -1.33 -18.46 -15.06
N TYR A 176 -1.09 -18.21 -13.78
CA TYR A 176 -0.15 -18.99 -12.98
C TYR A 176 -0.50 -20.48 -12.95
N VAL A 177 -1.79 -20.82 -12.92
CA VAL A 177 -2.25 -22.21 -12.93
C VAL A 177 -2.56 -22.74 -14.34
N GLY A 178 -2.18 -22.02 -15.38
CA GLY A 178 -2.30 -22.45 -16.77
C GLY A 178 -3.69 -22.27 -17.40
N MET A 179 -4.57 -21.45 -16.81
CA MET A 179 -5.85 -21.07 -17.41
C MET A 179 -5.70 -19.77 -18.23
N ASP A 180 -6.32 -19.72 -19.41
CA ASP A 180 -6.41 -18.50 -20.21
C ASP A 180 -7.64 -17.67 -19.73
N PRO A 181 -7.44 -16.51 -19.06
CA PRO A 181 -8.53 -15.71 -18.53
C PRO A 181 -9.48 -15.16 -19.60
N ARG A 182 -9.07 -15.16 -20.88
CA ARG A 182 -9.87 -14.69 -22.01
C ARG A 182 -10.80 -15.77 -22.58
N LYS A 183 -10.48 -17.05 -22.35
CA LYS A 183 -11.21 -18.20 -22.95
C LYS A 183 -11.90 -19.06 -21.89
N ASP A 184 -11.23 -19.23 -20.74
CA ASP A 184 -11.66 -20.17 -19.72
C ASP A 184 -12.63 -19.55 -18.70
N ILE A 185 -12.81 -18.22 -18.73
CA ILE A 185 -13.59 -17.47 -17.75
C ILE A 185 -14.68 -16.63 -18.44
N THR A 186 -15.87 -16.57 -17.83
CA THR A 186 -16.89 -15.58 -18.18
C THR A 186 -16.85 -14.44 -17.17
N TRP A 187 -16.45 -13.26 -17.61
CA TRP A 187 -16.36 -12.08 -16.75
C TRP A 187 -17.74 -11.41 -16.60
N VAL A 188 -18.07 -10.97 -15.38
CA VAL A 188 -19.31 -10.25 -15.06
C VAL A 188 -18.94 -8.93 -14.40
N GLU A 189 -19.29 -7.81 -15.05
CA GLU A 189 -18.91 -6.47 -14.55
C GLU A 189 -19.95 -5.91 -13.59
N GLY A 190 -19.50 -5.52 -12.38
CA GLY A 190 -20.31 -4.91 -11.32
C GLY A 190 -20.25 -3.38 -11.29
N LYS A 191 -19.44 -2.75 -12.12
CA LYS A 191 -19.16 -1.29 -12.21
C LYS A 191 -18.38 -0.72 -11.01
N THR A 192 -18.44 -1.35 -9.86
CA THR A 192 -17.70 -1.00 -8.63
C THR A 192 -17.31 -2.29 -7.92
N GLY A 193 -16.35 -2.22 -6.99
CA GLY A 193 -15.97 -3.38 -6.16
C GLY A 193 -17.16 -3.92 -5.37
N ASP A 194 -17.97 -3.04 -4.76
CA ASP A 194 -19.19 -3.46 -4.04
C ASP A 194 -20.26 -4.02 -4.99
N GLY A 195 -20.34 -3.50 -6.22
CA GLY A 195 -21.23 -4.05 -7.24
C GLY A 195 -20.82 -5.46 -7.65
N ALA A 196 -19.51 -5.72 -7.82
CA ALA A 196 -18.97 -7.04 -8.11
C ALA A 196 -19.20 -8.03 -6.94
N MET A 197 -18.97 -7.60 -5.70
CA MET A 197 -19.28 -8.38 -4.50
C MET A 197 -20.76 -8.74 -4.42
N ARG A 198 -21.66 -7.79 -4.75
CA ARG A 198 -23.11 -8.02 -4.76
C ARG A 198 -23.51 -9.06 -5.82
N LEU A 199 -22.94 -9.00 -7.02
CA LEU A 199 -23.20 -10.01 -8.06
C LEU A 199 -22.82 -11.42 -7.60
N PHE A 200 -21.70 -11.55 -6.87
CA PHE A 200 -21.32 -12.81 -6.25
C PHE A 200 -22.32 -13.25 -5.16
N ALA A 201 -22.67 -12.36 -4.24
CA ALA A 201 -23.61 -12.64 -3.15
C ALA A 201 -25.00 -13.04 -3.66
N GLU A 202 -25.46 -12.48 -4.78
CA GLU A 202 -26.72 -12.80 -5.43
C GLU A 202 -26.65 -14.08 -6.32
N GLY A 203 -25.51 -14.76 -6.38
CA GLY A 203 -25.31 -15.96 -7.20
C GLY A 203 -25.25 -15.70 -8.72
N LYS A 204 -25.12 -14.42 -9.13
CA LYS A 204 -24.92 -14.03 -10.53
C LYS A 204 -23.48 -14.26 -11.01
N ALA A 205 -22.53 -14.39 -10.09
CA ALA A 205 -21.18 -14.87 -10.31
C ALA A 205 -20.90 -16.11 -9.46
N ASP A 206 -19.93 -16.91 -9.89
CA ASP A 206 -19.53 -18.16 -9.23
C ASP A 206 -18.31 -17.96 -8.33
N ALA A 207 -17.51 -16.92 -8.60
CA ALA A 207 -16.36 -16.50 -7.82
C ALA A 207 -16.19 -14.98 -7.84
N PHE A 208 -15.45 -14.47 -6.85
CA PHE A 208 -15.16 -13.06 -6.67
C PHE A 208 -13.82 -12.89 -5.94
N LEU A 209 -12.93 -12.04 -6.45
CA LEU A 209 -11.71 -11.66 -5.74
C LEU A 209 -12.00 -10.44 -4.87
N ALA A 210 -12.04 -10.67 -3.57
CA ALA A 210 -12.31 -9.65 -2.57
C ALA A 210 -11.02 -9.00 -2.06
N PHE A 211 -11.06 -7.69 -1.82
CA PHE A 211 -10.01 -6.92 -1.14
C PHE A 211 -10.59 -6.23 0.11
N PRO A 212 -9.78 -5.95 1.13
CA PRO A 212 -10.30 -5.40 2.39
C PRO A 212 -11.07 -4.08 2.21
N PRO A 213 -12.27 -3.95 2.84
CA PRO A 213 -12.83 -4.82 3.89
C PRO A 213 -13.76 -5.93 3.39
N GLN A 214 -13.90 -6.16 2.10
CA GLN A 214 -14.87 -7.11 1.52
C GLN A 214 -14.70 -8.57 2.01
N PRO A 215 -13.46 -9.12 2.18
CA PRO A 215 -13.28 -10.46 2.73
C PRO A 215 -13.93 -10.62 4.10
N GLN A 216 -13.73 -9.64 5.00
CA GLN A 216 -14.28 -9.63 6.34
C GLN A 216 -15.82 -9.60 6.32
N VAL A 217 -16.41 -8.80 5.41
CA VAL A 217 -17.87 -8.73 5.22
C VAL A 217 -18.42 -10.07 4.72
N LEU A 218 -17.79 -10.69 3.72
CA LEU A 218 -18.22 -11.96 3.16
C LEU A 218 -18.13 -13.09 4.18
N ARG A 219 -17.01 -13.17 4.95
CA ARG A 219 -16.84 -14.16 6.02
C ARG A 219 -17.88 -13.99 7.13
N ALA A 220 -18.09 -12.76 7.61
CA ALA A 220 -19.11 -12.46 8.63
C ALA A 220 -20.53 -12.81 8.16
N GLY A 221 -20.83 -12.54 6.88
CA GLY A 221 -22.11 -12.87 6.25
C GLY A 221 -22.25 -14.35 5.86
N LYS A 222 -21.21 -15.17 5.99
CA LYS A 222 -21.16 -16.56 5.52
C LYS A 222 -21.53 -16.69 4.04
N ILE A 223 -21.07 -15.73 3.23
CA ILE A 223 -21.35 -15.66 1.79
C ILE A 223 -20.18 -16.31 1.04
N GLY A 224 -20.42 -17.46 0.43
CA GLY A 224 -19.38 -18.25 -0.21
C GLY A 224 -18.34 -18.81 0.78
N HIS A 225 -17.19 -19.21 0.26
CA HIS A 225 -16.03 -19.65 1.04
C HIS A 225 -14.74 -19.27 0.34
N VAL A 226 -13.68 -19.12 1.12
CA VAL A 226 -12.35 -18.76 0.61
C VAL A 226 -11.74 -19.97 -0.07
N ILE A 227 -11.33 -19.83 -1.34
CA ILE A 227 -10.59 -20.82 -2.11
C ILE A 227 -9.10 -20.48 -2.25
N ILE A 228 -8.75 -19.22 -2.12
CA ILE A 228 -7.37 -18.72 -2.02
C ILE A 228 -7.34 -17.52 -1.07
N ASN A 229 -6.39 -17.54 -0.15
CA ASN A 229 -6.01 -16.40 0.67
C ASN A 229 -4.56 -16.01 0.33
N THR A 230 -4.37 -14.85 -0.30
CA THR A 230 -3.04 -14.43 -0.77
C THR A 230 -2.05 -14.11 0.36
N ALA A 231 -2.52 -13.97 1.60
CA ALA A 231 -1.64 -13.83 2.76
C ALA A 231 -1.07 -15.18 3.26
N LEU A 232 -1.75 -16.30 2.94
CA LEU A 232 -1.43 -17.62 3.47
C LEU A 232 -0.98 -18.60 2.39
N ASP A 233 -1.58 -18.53 1.20
CA ASP A 233 -1.39 -19.53 0.15
C ASP A 233 -0.24 -19.16 -0.78
N LYS A 234 0.69 -20.13 -0.96
CA LYS A 234 1.77 -20.01 -1.93
C LYS A 234 1.25 -20.12 -3.38
N PRO A 235 1.90 -19.42 -4.31
CA PRO A 235 3.09 -18.59 -4.13
C PRO A 235 2.79 -17.15 -3.67
N TRP A 236 1.53 -16.72 -3.64
CA TRP A 236 1.13 -15.31 -3.42
C TRP A 236 1.57 -14.78 -2.06
N SER A 237 1.58 -15.63 -1.02
CA SER A 237 2.03 -15.27 0.32
C SER A 237 3.54 -14.97 0.43
N GLU A 238 4.30 -15.22 -0.64
CA GLU A 238 5.75 -14.94 -0.73
C GLU A 238 6.04 -13.66 -1.51
N HIS A 239 5.00 -12.95 -1.97
CA HIS A 239 5.10 -11.75 -2.80
C HIS A 239 4.35 -10.58 -2.17
N PHE A 240 4.79 -9.37 -2.51
CA PHE A 240 4.04 -8.19 -2.13
C PHE A 240 2.66 -8.18 -2.81
N CYS A 241 1.65 -7.83 -2.03
CA CYS A 241 0.35 -7.45 -2.55
C CYS A 241 0.40 -6.03 -3.07
N CYS A 242 0.73 -5.06 -2.21
CA CYS A 242 0.78 -3.67 -2.56
C CYS A 242 2.20 -3.12 -2.55
N MET A 243 2.46 -2.26 -3.53
CA MET A 243 3.73 -1.59 -3.73
C MET A 243 3.54 -0.07 -3.78
N PHE A 244 4.59 0.67 -3.47
CA PHE A 244 4.63 2.12 -3.52
C PHE A 244 5.32 2.57 -4.79
N ALA A 245 4.65 3.45 -5.55
CA ALA A 245 5.16 4.01 -6.80
C ALA A 245 5.10 5.53 -6.80
N GLY A 246 6.00 6.16 -7.53
CA GLY A 246 6.06 7.60 -7.74
C GLY A 246 5.97 7.98 -9.22
N HIS A 247 5.48 9.18 -9.51
CA HIS A 247 5.54 9.76 -10.84
C HIS A 247 7.00 10.01 -11.20
N ARG A 248 7.44 9.54 -12.35
CA ARG A 248 8.85 9.53 -12.77
C ARG A 248 9.49 10.91 -12.74
N GLU A 249 8.77 11.93 -13.21
CA GLU A 249 9.27 13.30 -13.20
C GLU A 249 9.48 13.82 -11.78
N PHE A 250 8.52 13.58 -10.86
CA PHE A 250 8.66 13.98 -9.46
C PHE A 250 9.86 13.30 -8.80
N VAL A 251 9.99 11.97 -8.98
CA VAL A 251 11.10 11.19 -8.41
C VAL A 251 12.46 11.64 -8.93
N GLY A 252 12.53 12.01 -10.20
CA GLY A 252 13.77 12.54 -10.81
C GLY A 252 14.10 13.96 -10.36
N LYS A 253 13.09 14.82 -10.23
CA LYS A 253 13.26 16.24 -9.90
C LYS A 253 13.47 16.47 -8.40
N TYR A 254 12.87 15.64 -7.54
CA TYR A 254 12.84 15.82 -6.09
C TYR A 254 13.35 14.57 -5.34
N PRO A 255 14.64 14.20 -5.46
CA PRO A 255 15.16 12.97 -4.88
C PRO A 255 15.14 12.96 -3.35
N VAL A 256 15.39 14.08 -2.67
CA VAL A 256 15.34 14.15 -1.20
C VAL A 256 13.89 14.02 -0.73
N ALA A 257 12.97 14.75 -1.35
CA ALA A 257 11.54 14.64 -1.06
C ALA A 257 11.04 13.20 -1.27
N THR A 258 11.43 12.54 -2.37
CA THR A 258 11.07 11.14 -2.66
C THR A 258 11.52 10.20 -1.53
N LYS A 259 12.78 10.32 -1.10
CA LYS A 259 13.31 9.48 -0.01
C LYS A 259 12.57 9.73 1.30
N ARG A 260 12.29 10.99 1.63
CA ARG A 260 11.54 11.38 2.84
C ARG A 260 10.10 10.88 2.83
N VAL A 261 9.41 10.98 1.69
CA VAL A 261 8.06 10.40 1.55
C VAL A 261 8.11 8.90 1.78
N LEU A 262 9.03 8.19 1.11
CA LEU A 262 9.14 6.74 1.29
C LEU A 262 9.48 6.37 2.75
N ARG A 263 10.34 7.14 3.42
CA ARG A 263 10.67 6.93 4.85
C ARG A 263 9.43 7.05 5.73
N ALA A 264 8.59 8.07 5.50
CA ALA A 264 7.35 8.24 6.23
C ALA A 264 6.39 7.07 6.02
N ILE A 265 6.22 6.63 4.78
CA ILE A 265 5.37 5.47 4.44
C ILE A 265 5.88 4.19 5.12
N LEU A 266 7.19 3.89 5.05
CA LEU A 266 7.74 2.68 5.67
C LEU A 266 7.62 2.71 7.20
N LYS A 267 7.84 3.85 7.84
CA LYS A 267 7.61 4.01 9.29
C LYS A 267 6.13 3.84 9.65
N ALA A 268 5.22 4.37 8.84
CA ALA A 268 3.79 4.15 9.04
C ALA A 268 3.42 2.66 8.86
N THR A 269 4.06 1.98 7.93
CA THR A 269 3.92 0.52 7.74
C THR A 269 4.37 -0.25 9.00
N ASP A 270 5.48 0.18 9.61
CA ASP A 270 5.92 -0.40 10.88
C ASP A 270 4.92 -0.15 12.03
N ILE A 271 4.30 1.02 12.08
CA ILE A 271 3.23 1.29 13.06
C ILE A 271 2.04 0.34 12.83
N CYS A 272 1.62 0.14 11.59
CA CYS A 272 0.55 -0.83 11.30
C CYS A 272 0.91 -2.25 11.76
N ALA A 273 2.18 -2.66 11.63
CA ALA A 273 2.65 -3.98 12.06
C ALA A 273 2.76 -4.11 13.58
N SER A 274 3.24 -3.07 14.28
CA SER A 274 3.58 -3.12 15.70
C SER A 274 2.46 -2.65 16.63
N ASP A 275 1.57 -1.78 16.16
CA ASP A 275 0.44 -1.22 16.90
C ASP A 275 -0.82 -1.18 16.02
N PRO A 276 -1.38 -2.36 15.70
CA PRO A 276 -2.56 -2.44 14.84
C PRO A 276 -3.80 -1.75 15.44
N GLU A 277 -3.90 -1.67 16.76
CA GLU A 277 -4.98 -0.94 17.45
C GLU A 277 -4.92 0.56 17.18
N ARG A 278 -3.73 1.15 17.18
CA ARG A 278 -3.52 2.55 16.80
C ARG A 278 -3.91 2.79 15.35
N ALA A 279 -3.48 1.91 14.45
CA ALA A 279 -3.81 2.01 13.03
C ALA A 279 -5.33 1.93 12.79
N ALA A 280 -6.02 0.97 13.43
CA ALA A 280 -7.47 0.81 13.32
C ALA A 280 -8.22 2.04 13.87
N ARG A 281 -7.83 2.56 15.05
CA ARG A 281 -8.41 3.79 15.61
C ARG A 281 -8.22 4.99 14.70
N TYR A 282 -7.05 5.13 14.09
CA TYR A 282 -6.78 6.21 13.16
C TYR A 282 -7.70 6.14 11.91
N MET A 283 -7.86 4.94 11.34
CA MET A 283 -8.76 4.72 10.21
C MET A 283 -10.21 5.08 10.54
N MET A 284 -10.67 4.76 11.75
CA MET A 284 -11.98 5.15 12.27
C MET A 284 -12.11 6.67 12.44
N GLN A 285 -11.14 7.29 13.10
CA GLN A 285 -11.14 8.72 13.39
C GLN A 285 -11.16 9.59 12.13
N LYS A 286 -10.53 9.11 11.06
CA LYS A 286 -10.49 9.77 9.75
C LYS A 286 -11.62 9.31 8.81
N GLU A 287 -12.55 8.51 9.30
CA GLU A 287 -13.71 7.98 8.57
C GLU A 287 -13.34 7.15 7.31
N TYR A 288 -12.14 6.58 7.26
CA TYR A 288 -11.73 5.66 6.20
C TYR A 288 -12.39 4.28 6.35
N GLU A 289 -12.69 3.89 7.59
CA GLU A 289 -13.53 2.74 7.93
C GLU A 289 -14.45 3.15 9.10
N ARG A 290 -15.66 2.60 9.14
CA ARG A 290 -16.66 2.94 10.16
C ARG A 290 -16.89 1.83 11.18
N ASN A 291 -16.35 0.64 10.92
CA ASN A 291 -16.44 -0.51 11.79
C ASN A 291 -15.07 -0.86 12.37
N TYR A 292 -14.88 -0.58 13.65
CA TYR A 292 -13.62 -0.85 14.33
C TYR A 292 -13.20 -2.33 14.26
N ASN A 293 -14.17 -3.26 14.38
CA ASN A 293 -13.84 -4.70 14.34
C ASN A 293 -13.32 -5.10 12.96
N ILE A 294 -13.88 -4.53 11.90
CA ILE A 294 -13.37 -4.74 10.54
C ILE A 294 -11.98 -4.10 10.39
N ALA A 295 -11.82 -2.85 10.83
CA ALA A 295 -10.54 -2.14 10.73
C ALA A 295 -9.42 -2.92 11.42
N ILE A 296 -9.63 -3.36 12.67
CA ILE A 296 -8.60 -4.08 13.44
C ILE A 296 -8.32 -5.47 12.90
N GLU A 297 -9.35 -6.18 12.41
CA GLU A 297 -9.19 -7.48 11.77
C GLU A 297 -8.31 -7.35 10.52
N VAL A 298 -8.60 -6.43 9.63
CA VAL A 298 -7.80 -6.17 8.42
C VAL A 298 -6.36 -5.82 8.77
N VAL A 299 -6.15 -4.87 9.69
CA VAL A 299 -4.78 -4.44 10.04
C VAL A 299 -3.96 -5.57 10.63
N LYS A 300 -4.58 -6.49 11.40
CA LYS A 300 -3.91 -7.67 11.96
C LYS A 300 -3.62 -8.77 10.94
N GLU A 301 -4.48 -8.94 9.93
CA GLU A 301 -4.32 -9.96 8.91
C GLU A 301 -3.27 -9.60 7.85
N VAL A 302 -3.07 -8.31 7.57
CA VAL A 302 -2.14 -7.85 6.55
C VAL A 302 -0.70 -7.91 7.02
N SER A 303 0.16 -8.55 6.22
CA SER A 303 1.60 -8.71 6.52
C SER A 303 2.39 -7.42 6.27
N TYR A 304 2.21 -6.41 7.11
CA TYR A 304 2.94 -5.13 7.00
C TYR A 304 4.46 -5.25 7.25
N HIS A 305 4.92 -6.28 7.96
CA HIS A 305 6.36 -6.52 8.16
C HIS A 305 7.07 -7.00 6.88
N ALA A 306 6.32 -7.40 5.85
CA ALA A 306 6.87 -7.96 4.61
C ALA A 306 7.87 -7.01 3.91
N TRP A 307 7.73 -5.67 4.02
CA TRP A 307 8.65 -4.73 3.39
C TRP A 307 10.11 -4.90 3.83
N ARG A 308 10.32 -5.47 5.02
CA ARG A 308 11.64 -5.73 5.59
C ARG A 308 12.32 -6.93 4.94
N THR A 309 11.55 -7.96 4.59
CA THR A 309 12.06 -9.29 4.25
C THR A 309 11.83 -9.70 2.80
N PHE A 310 10.73 -9.26 2.17
CA PHE A 310 10.43 -9.64 0.80
C PHE A 310 11.29 -8.86 -0.21
N ASP A 311 11.54 -9.50 -1.35
CA ASP A 311 12.23 -8.88 -2.48
C ASP A 311 11.19 -8.27 -3.45
N PRO A 312 11.17 -6.92 -3.61
CA PRO A 312 10.23 -6.26 -4.51
C PRO A 312 10.50 -6.55 -5.98
N ASP A 313 11.77 -6.78 -6.38
CA ASP A 313 12.12 -7.15 -7.75
C ASP A 313 11.54 -8.53 -8.09
N ASN A 314 11.67 -9.49 -7.18
CA ASN A 314 11.10 -10.84 -7.34
C ASN A 314 9.58 -10.80 -7.50
N THR A 315 8.89 -9.94 -6.74
CA THR A 315 7.44 -9.78 -6.86
C THR A 315 7.01 -9.30 -8.24
N LEU A 316 7.59 -8.19 -8.73
CA LEU A 316 7.24 -7.68 -10.06
C LEU A 316 7.61 -8.68 -11.16
N ARG A 317 8.75 -9.36 -11.05
CA ARG A 317 9.19 -10.39 -11.97
C ARG A 317 8.20 -11.56 -12.02
N PHE A 318 7.72 -12.01 -10.87
CA PHE A 318 6.74 -13.09 -10.76
C PHE A 318 5.49 -12.81 -11.60
N TYR A 319 4.88 -11.63 -11.40
CA TYR A 319 3.66 -11.25 -12.13
C TYR A 319 3.96 -10.93 -13.62
N ALA A 320 5.02 -10.17 -13.90
CA ALA A 320 5.36 -9.76 -15.26
C ALA A 320 5.68 -10.96 -16.18
N LEU A 321 6.35 -12.01 -15.67
CA LEU A 321 6.59 -13.23 -16.44
C LEU A 321 5.27 -13.85 -16.91
N ARG A 322 4.31 -14.03 -16.01
CA ARG A 322 3.02 -14.65 -16.33
C ARG A 322 2.22 -13.81 -17.32
N MET A 323 2.17 -12.50 -17.14
CA MET A 323 1.49 -11.58 -18.05
C MET A 323 2.13 -11.57 -19.45
N HIS A 324 3.45 -11.67 -19.52
CA HIS A 324 4.18 -11.72 -20.80
C HIS A 324 3.94 -13.05 -21.53
N GLU A 325 3.99 -14.19 -20.82
CA GLU A 325 3.77 -15.53 -21.39
C GLU A 325 2.41 -15.65 -22.11
N VAL A 326 1.38 -14.97 -21.63
CA VAL A 326 0.03 -15.00 -22.23
C VAL A 326 -0.26 -13.80 -23.13
N GLY A 327 0.71 -12.91 -23.33
CA GLY A 327 0.57 -11.74 -24.19
C GLY A 327 -0.31 -10.63 -23.62
N MET A 328 -0.45 -10.53 -22.28
CA MET A 328 -1.10 -9.38 -21.64
C MET A 328 -0.20 -8.15 -21.64
N ILE A 329 1.12 -8.35 -21.61
CA ILE A 329 2.12 -7.31 -21.79
C ILE A 329 3.05 -7.68 -22.94
N LYS A 330 3.66 -6.65 -23.54
CA LYS A 330 4.55 -6.81 -24.71
C LYS A 330 6.02 -6.71 -24.33
N THR A 331 6.33 -5.88 -23.33
CA THR A 331 7.71 -5.63 -22.91
C THR A 331 8.24 -6.84 -22.13
N ALA A 332 9.44 -7.29 -22.50
CA ALA A 332 10.11 -8.37 -21.76
C ALA A 332 10.28 -7.96 -20.27
N PRO A 333 10.00 -8.87 -19.31
CA PRO A 333 10.02 -8.57 -17.88
C PRO A 333 11.30 -7.90 -17.40
N GLN A 334 12.48 -8.34 -17.85
CA GLN A 334 13.77 -7.75 -17.50
C GLN A 334 13.86 -6.27 -17.88
N LYS A 335 13.41 -5.94 -19.11
CA LYS A 335 13.39 -4.57 -19.60
C LYS A 335 12.38 -3.72 -18.84
N LEU A 336 11.20 -4.27 -18.57
CA LEU A 336 10.13 -3.60 -17.81
C LEU A 336 10.63 -3.23 -16.42
N LEU A 337 11.26 -4.17 -15.70
CA LEU A 337 11.79 -3.92 -14.35
C LEU A 337 12.94 -2.91 -14.39
N ALA A 338 13.91 -3.07 -15.32
CA ALA A 338 15.04 -2.16 -15.44
C ALA A 338 14.61 -0.69 -15.67
N GLN A 339 13.49 -0.49 -16.38
CA GLN A 339 12.97 0.84 -16.70
C GLN A 339 11.91 1.33 -15.68
N GLY A 340 11.21 0.40 -15.03
CA GLY A 340 10.05 0.67 -14.19
C GLY A 340 10.32 0.71 -12.70
N THR A 341 11.56 0.45 -12.23
CA THR A 341 11.87 0.37 -10.79
C THR A 341 13.04 1.24 -10.38
N ASN A 342 13.06 1.64 -9.11
CA ASN A 342 14.21 2.32 -8.50
C ASN A 342 14.31 1.95 -7.02
N TRP A 343 15.06 0.89 -6.75
CA TRP A 343 15.24 0.37 -5.40
C TRP A 343 16.28 1.14 -4.56
N ARG A 344 16.94 2.17 -5.12
CA ARG A 344 17.98 2.94 -4.42
C ARG A 344 17.48 3.49 -3.09
N TYR A 345 16.32 4.14 -3.09
CA TYR A 345 15.74 4.75 -1.90
C TYR A 345 15.39 3.71 -0.84
N LEU A 346 14.78 2.59 -1.25
CA LEU A 346 14.48 1.47 -0.35
C LEU A 346 15.75 0.91 0.29
N ASN A 347 16.79 0.67 -0.52
CA ASN A 347 18.05 0.11 -0.03
C ASN A 347 18.79 1.06 0.91
N GLU A 348 18.74 2.36 0.68
CA GLU A 348 19.25 3.37 1.60
C GLU A 348 18.47 3.37 2.92
N LEU A 349 17.14 3.35 2.86
CA LEU A 349 16.27 3.36 4.03
C LEU A 349 16.35 2.07 4.84
N LYS A 350 16.50 0.91 4.22
CA LYS A 350 16.76 -0.35 4.94
C LYS A 350 18.03 -0.24 5.80
N ARG A 351 19.08 0.35 5.27
CA ARG A 351 20.32 0.58 6.05
C ARG A 351 20.12 1.58 7.19
N GLU A 352 19.42 2.68 6.94
CA GLU A 352 19.13 3.71 7.94
C GLU A 352 18.23 3.19 9.06
N LEU A 353 17.24 2.39 8.73
CA LEU A 353 16.27 1.82 9.66
C LEU A 353 16.75 0.48 10.28
N LYS A 354 18.00 0.06 9.97
CA LYS A 354 18.64 -1.15 10.49
C LYS A 354 17.82 -2.43 10.22
N VAL A 355 17.43 -2.61 8.97
CA VAL A 355 16.65 -3.76 8.48
C VAL A 355 17.56 -4.68 7.68
#